data_f784255127b2a3f77ceb2eeeec4e167b
#
_entry.id   f784255127b2a3f77ceb2eeeec4e167b
#
_cell.length_a   1.000
_cell.length_b   1.000
_cell.length_c   1.000
_cell.angle_alpha   90.00
_cell.angle_beta   90.00
_cell.angle_gamma   90.00
#
_symmetry.space_group_name_H-M   'P 1'
#
loop_
_entity.id
_entity.type
_entity.pdbx_description
1 polymer ?
#
loop_
_entity_poly.entity_id
_entity_poly.type
_entity_poly.pdbx_seq_one_letter_code
_entity_poly.pdbx_strand_id
1 'polypeptide(L)'
;PAPPFSGTVWVDEDIITSSDPSSFIKITPIPSDSRIMFDRRANNGSGGWVTLNPTMFSAYYLDGNAIEIQVNPEFNLNEATVKANFYGRTIGQLPKLLRVDVKTVWIHKGDEAFGGGNDNLLIHTDAAGYHGDVLEETLFHEACHTSLDSRVYGDSWSNAQTLDNQFISNYARDYPEREDVAESCALYYAVKFRPDRISKSVANLV
;
A
#
# COMPACT_ATOMS: atom_id res chain seq x y z
N PRO A 1 14.44 6.80 -23.29
CA PRO A 1 15.32 5.73 -22.76
C PRO A 1 14.53 4.60 -22.12
N ALA A 2 15.12 3.42 -21.98
CA ALA A 2 14.49 2.36 -21.23
C ALA A 2 14.50 2.74 -19.73
N PRO A 3 13.42 2.48 -18.99
CA PRO A 3 13.41 2.70 -17.55
C PRO A 3 14.48 1.86 -16.83
N PRO A 4 15.07 2.37 -15.74
CA PRO A 4 16.10 1.65 -15.00
C PRO A 4 15.57 0.37 -14.31
N PHE A 5 14.30 0.35 -13.89
CA PHE A 5 13.67 -0.83 -13.31
C PHE A 5 12.78 -1.54 -14.34
N SER A 6 13.02 -2.84 -14.55
CA SER A 6 12.27 -3.67 -15.49
C SER A 6 10.89 -4.12 -14.99
N GLY A 7 10.64 -3.99 -13.69
CA GLY A 7 9.37 -4.31 -13.04
C GLY A 7 8.87 -3.11 -12.25
N THR A 8 8.62 -3.33 -10.98
CA THR A 8 8.27 -2.31 -9.99
C THR A 8 9.47 -1.98 -9.11
N VAL A 9 9.49 -0.78 -8.50
CA VAL A 9 10.66 -0.27 -7.80
C VAL A 9 11.01 -1.07 -6.55
N TRP A 10 10.02 -1.56 -5.81
CA TRP A 10 10.26 -2.23 -4.50
C TRP A 10 10.90 -3.61 -4.57
N VAL A 11 11.02 -4.22 -5.75
CA VAL A 11 11.62 -5.56 -5.88
C VAL A 11 13.14 -5.56 -5.77
N ASP A 12 13.76 -4.40 -5.83
CA ASP A 12 15.22 -4.29 -5.89
C ASP A 12 15.86 -3.83 -4.57
N GLU A 13 15.10 -3.14 -3.70
CA GLU A 13 15.65 -2.56 -2.48
C GLU A 13 14.68 -2.71 -1.28
N ASP A 14 15.22 -3.10 -0.16
CA ASP A 14 14.51 -3.25 1.12
C ASP A 14 14.51 -1.91 1.88
N ILE A 15 13.56 -1.04 1.57
CA ILE A 15 13.48 0.34 2.08
C ILE A 15 12.95 0.37 3.52
N ILE A 16 11.95 -0.46 3.80
CA ILE A 16 11.37 -0.66 5.13
C ILE A 16 11.40 -2.15 5.42
N THR A 17 11.91 -2.54 6.59
CA THR A 17 11.98 -3.94 7.00
C THR A 17 11.00 -4.25 8.11
N SER A 18 10.66 -5.52 8.27
CA SER A 18 9.79 -6.00 9.36
C SER A 18 10.34 -5.69 10.77
N SER A 19 11.65 -5.41 10.89
CA SER A 19 12.31 -5.01 12.13
C SER A 19 12.26 -3.52 12.42
N ASP A 20 11.83 -2.70 11.46
CA ASP A 20 11.72 -1.25 11.67
C ASP A 20 10.66 -0.90 12.72
N PRO A 21 10.86 0.21 13.44
CA PRO A 21 9.87 0.70 14.41
C PRO A 21 8.51 0.91 13.76
N SER A 22 7.47 0.55 14.50
CA SER A 22 6.08 0.79 14.13
C SER A 22 5.43 1.77 15.11
N SER A 23 4.65 2.69 14.60
CA SER A 23 3.79 3.56 15.41
C SER A 23 2.53 2.86 15.92
N PHE A 24 2.29 1.61 15.53
CA PHE A 24 1.13 0.82 15.95
C PHE A 24 1.13 0.59 17.46
N ILE A 25 -0.01 0.83 18.11
CA ILE A 25 -0.20 0.60 19.54
C ILE A 25 -0.96 -0.71 19.77
N LYS A 26 -2.16 -0.80 19.19
CA LYS A 26 -3.09 -1.92 19.39
C LYS A 26 -4.24 -1.88 18.40
N ILE A 27 -4.95 -2.98 18.30
CA ILE A 27 -6.33 -3.00 17.79
C ILE A 27 -7.33 -3.06 18.93
N THR A 28 -8.53 -2.54 18.70
CA THR A 28 -9.70 -2.72 19.58
C THR A 28 -10.85 -3.21 18.73
N PRO A 29 -11.51 -4.32 19.10
CA PRO A 29 -12.73 -4.76 18.41
C PRO A 29 -13.78 -3.66 18.43
N ILE A 30 -14.47 -3.47 17.31
CA ILE A 30 -15.65 -2.61 17.21
C ILE A 30 -16.83 -3.44 16.70
N PRO A 31 -18.08 -3.01 16.95
CA PRO A 31 -19.24 -3.76 16.49
C PRO A 31 -19.20 -4.00 14.98
N SER A 32 -19.47 -5.25 14.58
CA SER A 32 -19.62 -5.57 13.16
C SER A 32 -20.86 -4.88 12.62
N ASP A 33 -20.72 -4.31 11.44
CA ASP A 33 -21.78 -3.67 10.69
C ASP A 33 -21.60 -3.93 9.20
N SER A 34 -22.64 -3.73 8.40
CA SER A 34 -22.57 -3.90 6.97
C SER A 34 -21.57 -2.93 6.34
N ARG A 35 -20.68 -3.44 5.52
CA ARG A 35 -19.68 -2.67 4.76
C ARG A 35 -19.67 -3.08 3.31
N ILE A 36 -19.46 -2.10 2.45
CA ILE A 36 -19.19 -2.33 1.04
C ILE A 36 -17.68 -2.37 0.88
N MET A 37 -17.17 -3.51 0.43
CA MET A 37 -15.74 -3.77 0.25
C MET A 37 -15.49 -4.15 -1.20
N PHE A 38 -14.35 -3.76 -1.77
CA PHE A 38 -13.94 -4.27 -3.06
C PHE A 38 -13.18 -5.59 -2.87
N ASP A 39 -13.56 -6.62 -3.63
CA ASP A 39 -12.89 -7.91 -3.63
C ASP A 39 -12.47 -8.25 -5.06
N ARG A 40 -11.17 -8.43 -5.30
CA ARG A 40 -10.66 -8.74 -6.64
C ARG A 40 -11.10 -10.11 -7.14
N ARG A 41 -11.52 -11.01 -6.25
CA ARG A 41 -12.04 -12.35 -6.58
C ARG A 41 -13.49 -12.31 -7.09
N ALA A 42 -14.23 -11.25 -6.76
CA ALA A 42 -15.62 -11.12 -7.18
C ALA A 42 -15.75 -11.12 -8.71
N ASN A 43 -16.95 -11.44 -9.20
CA ASN A 43 -17.26 -11.48 -10.62
C ASN A 43 -16.28 -12.36 -11.43
N ASN A 44 -16.02 -13.56 -10.94
CA ASN A 44 -15.09 -14.53 -11.55
C ASN A 44 -13.67 -13.98 -11.75
N GLY A 45 -13.16 -13.23 -10.76
CA GLY A 45 -11.81 -12.67 -10.80
C GLY A 45 -11.67 -11.34 -11.54
N SER A 46 -12.77 -10.77 -12.01
CA SER A 46 -12.75 -9.41 -12.61
C SER A 46 -12.77 -8.30 -11.56
N GLY A 47 -12.96 -8.66 -10.30
CA GLY A 47 -13.16 -7.73 -9.20
C GLY A 47 -14.57 -7.16 -9.14
N GLY A 48 -14.97 -6.79 -7.94
CA GLY A 48 -16.27 -6.17 -7.74
C GLY A 48 -16.54 -5.75 -6.29
N TRP A 49 -17.53 -4.92 -6.14
CA TRP A 49 -18.03 -4.48 -4.84
C TRP A 49 -18.91 -5.56 -4.22
N VAL A 50 -18.61 -5.92 -2.99
CA VAL A 50 -19.37 -6.90 -2.21
C VAL A 50 -19.85 -6.27 -0.92
N THR A 51 -21.07 -6.63 -0.48
CA THR A 51 -21.59 -6.19 0.81
C THR A 51 -21.43 -7.32 1.81
N LEU A 52 -20.68 -7.06 2.86
CA LEU A 52 -20.33 -8.04 3.89
C LEU A 52 -20.58 -7.49 5.29
N ASN A 53 -20.63 -8.37 6.28
CA ASN A 53 -20.53 -8.03 7.71
C ASN A 53 -19.16 -8.46 8.23
N PRO A 54 -18.09 -7.66 8.01
CA PRO A 54 -16.74 -8.02 8.38
C PRO A 54 -16.55 -8.08 9.90
N THR A 55 -15.55 -8.83 10.34
CA THR A 55 -14.99 -8.64 11.68
C THR A 55 -14.22 -7.34 11.67
N MET A 56 -14.54 -6.43 12.59
CA MET A 56 -14.05 -5.06 12.54
C MET A 56 -13.22 -4.68 13.74
N PHE A 57 -12.18 -3.91 13.49
CA PHE A 57 -11.28 -3.39 14.51
C PHE A 57 -10.95 -1.92 14.24
N SER A 58 -10.69 -1.16 15.31
CA SER A 58 -10.00 0.12 15.23
C SER A 58 -8.53 -0.09 15.59
N ALA A 59 -7.62 0.22 14.67
CA ALA A 59 -6.19 0.21 14.91
C ALA A 59 -5.71 1.60 15.32
N TYR A 60 -4.98 1.70 16.43
CA TYR A 60 -4.49 2.96 17.00
C TYR A 60 -2.99 3.10 16.84
N TYR A 61 -2.54 4.32 16.59
CA TYR A 61 -1.15 4.67 16.34
C TYR A 61 -0.67 5.79 17.26
N LEU A 62 0.62 5.83 17.56
CA LEU A 62 1.25 6.78 18.49
C LEU A 62 1.03 8.25 18.14
N ASP A 63 0.80 8.55 16.87
CA ASP A 63 0.55 9.92 16.38
C ASP A 63 -0.93 10.34 16.44
N GLY A 64 -1.77 9.54 17.08
CA GLY A 64 -3.20 9.81 17.24
C GLY A 64 -4.06 9.38 16.06
N ASN A 65 -3.47 8.84 14.99
CA ASN A 65 -4.24 8.29 13.88
C ASN A 65 -4.97 7.01 14.30
N ALA A 66 -6.14 6.79 13.73
CA ALA A 66 -6.90 5.55 13.89
C ALA A 66 -7.39 5.08 12.51
N ILE A 67 -7.30 3.77 12.26
CA ILE A 67 -7.69 3.14 11.00
C ILE A 67 -8.70 2.04 11.30
N GLU A 68 -9.82 2.02 10.57
CA GLU A 68 -10.79 0.93 10.65
C GLU A 68 -10.29 -0.25 9.80
N ILE A 69 -10.06 -1.39 10.44
CA ILE A 69 -9.68 -2.64 9.76
C ILE A 69 -10.93 -3.51 9.63
N GLN A 70 -11.27 -3.88 8.42
CA GLN A 70 -12.43 -4.70 8.05
C GLN A 70 -11.91 -6.03 7.49
N VAL A 71 -12.09 -7.10 8.25
CA VAL A 71 -11.64 -8.44 7.87
C VAL A 71 -12.83 -9.24 7.36
N ASN A 72 -12.73 -9.75 6.14
CA ASN A 72 -13.77 -10.55 5.49
C ASN A 72 -14.23 -11.68 6.43
N PRO A 73 -15.54 -11.92 6.60
CA PRO A 73 -16.07 -12.93 7.50
C PRO A 73 -15.72 -14.39 7.12
N GLU A 74 -15.02 -14.59 6.01
CA GLU A 74 -14.40 -15.88 5.68
C GLU A 74 -13.28 -16.30 6.65
N PHE A 75 -12.75 -15.37 7.44
CA PHE A 75 -11.85 -15.61 8.55
C PHE A 75 -12.65 -15.79 9.85
N ASN A 76 -12.28 -16.76 10.67
CA ASN A 76 -12.81 -16.82 12.03
C ASN A 76 -12.24 -15.68 12.89
N LEU A 77 -12.82 -15.44 14.08
CA LEU A 77 -12.44 -14.31 14.94
C LEU A 77 -10.95 -14.31 15.33
N ASN A 78 -10.39 -15.49 15.61
CA ASN A 78 -8.98 -15.60 15.97
C ASN A 78 -8.07 -15.25 14.79
N GLU A 79 -8.34 -15.80 13.62
CA GLU A 79 -7.63 -15.48 12.38
C GLU A 79 -7.74 -13.99 12.05
N ALA A 80 -8.96 -13.43 12.12
CA ALA A 80 -9.20 -12.01 11.87
C ALA A 80 -8.38 -11.11 12.81
N THR A 81 -8.33 -11.46 14.10
CA THR A 81 -7.54 -10.73 15.10
C THR A 81 -6.05 -10.78 14.80
N VAL A 82 -5.52 -11.95 14.43
CA VAL A 82 -4.12 -12.12 14.04
C VAL A 82 -3.79 -11.27 12.81
N LYS A 83 -4.63 -11.33 11.77
CA LYS A 83 -4.43 -10.55 10.55
C LYS A 83 -4.51 -9.04 10.80
N ALA A 84 -5.48 -8.60 11.58
CA ALA A 84 -5.64 -7.18 11.91
C ALA A 84 -4.44 -6.63 12.69
N ASN A 85 -3.89 -7.38 13.66
CA ASN A 85 -2.67 -7.00 14.36
C ASN A 85 -1.46 -6.96 13.42
N PHE A 86 -1.28 -7.98 12.60
CA PHE A 86 -0.14 -8.10 11.70
C PHE A 86 -0.08 -6.92 10.71
N TYR A 87 -1.15 -6.73 9.95
CA TYR A 87 -1.18 -5.62 8.97
C TYR A 87 -1.26 -4.25 9.62
N GLY A 88 -1.97 -4.13 10.76
CA GLY A 88 -1.99 -2.88 11.54
C GLY A 88 -0.59 -2.45 11.96
N ARG A 89 0.26 -3.42 12.41
CA ARG A 89 1.65 -3.17 12.76
C ARG A 89 2.49 -2.78 11.54
N THR A 90 2.37 -3.50 10.43
CA THR A 90 3.11 -3.20 9.21
C THR A 90 2.75 -1.82 8.65
N ILE A 91 1.46 -1.47 8.62
CA ILE A 91 1.00 -0.14 8.22
C ILE A 91 1.57 0.94 9.16
N GLY A 92 1.74 0.64 10.44
CA GLY A 92 2.37 1.54 11.41
C GLY A 92 3.84 1.84 11.15
N GLN A 93 4.52 1.07 10.28
CA GLN A 93 5.89 1.32 9.82
C GLN A 93 5.96 2.35 8.69
N LEU A 94 4.84 2.59 8.01
CA LEU A 94 4.76 3.60 6.95
C LEU A 94 4.89 5.02 7.52
N PRO A 95 5.44 5.98 6.76
CA PRO A 95 5.46 7.38 7.15
C PRO A 95 4.06 7.89 7.48
N LYS A 96 3.96 8.74 8.50
CA LYS A 96 2.69 9.34 8.92
C LYS A 96 1.93 10.00 7.76
N LEU A 97 2.63 10.71 6.88
CA LEU A 97 2.03 11.43 5.75
C LEU A 97 1.32 10.50 4.75
N LEU A 98 1.77 9.27 4.61
CA LEU A 98 1.10 8.27 3.78
C LEU A 98 -0.04 7.57 4.52
N ARG A 99 0.08 7.43 5.85
CA ARG A 99 -0.87 6.70 6.67
C ARG A 99 -2.10 7.53 7.06
N VAL A 100 -1.98 8.87 7.14
CA VAL A 100 -3.06 9.76 7.57
C VAL A 100 -4.30 9.72 6.67
N ASP A 101 -4.11 9.42 5.41
CA ASP A 101 -5.19 9.32 4.42
C ASP A 101 -5.77 7.90 4.32
N VAL A 102 -5.15 6.92 4.95
CA VAL A 102 -5.72 5.57 5.06
C VAL A 102 -6.77 5.58 6.17
N LYS A 103 -8.05 5.49 5.78
CA LYS A 103 -9.18 5.45 6.71
C LYS A 103 -9.63 4.02 6.98
N THR A 104 -9.55 3.18 5.97
CA THR A 104 -9.99 1.79 6.04
C THR A 104 -8.94 0.85 5.46
N VAL A 105 -8.94 -0.40 5.95
CA VAL A 105 -8.16 -1.50 5.39
C VAL A 105 -9.10 -2.68 5.19
N TRP A 106 -9.15 -3.20 3.97
CA TRP A 106 -9.88 -4.42 3.64
C TRP A 106 -8.95 -5.61 3.59
N ILE A 107 -9.29 -6.68 4.29
CA ILE A 107 -8.49 -7.90 4.34
C ILE A 107 -9.34 -9.08 3.87
N HIS A 108 -8.95 -9.68 2.76
CA HIS A 108 -9.55 -10.86 2.16
C HIS A 108 -8.55 -12.02 2.08
N LYS A 109 -9.02 -13.26 1.97
CA LYS A 109 -8.22 -14.37 1.46
C LYS A 109 -7.93 -14.18 -0.03
N GLY A 110 -7.13 -15.05 -0.59
CA GLY A 110 -6.82 -15.07 -2.01
C GLY A 110 -5.45 -14.51 -2.34
N ASP A 111 -5.02 -14.76 -3.56
CA ASP A 111 -3.69 -14.45 -4.09
C ASP A 111 -3.68 -13.25 -5.05
N GLU A 112 -4.78 -12.51 -5.08
CA GLU A 112 -4.90 -11.32 -5.91
C GLU A 112 -4.00 -10.18 -5.42
N ALA A 113 -3.72 -9.24 -6.33
CA ALA A 113 -2.91 -8.07 -6.06
C ALA A 113 -3.51 -7.19 -4.94
N PHE A 114 -2.64 -6.52 -4.19
CA PHE A 114 -3.03 -5.45 -3.27
C PHE A 114 -3.57 -4.24 -4.05
N GLY A 115 -4.12 -3.28 -3.34
CA GLY A 115 -4.62 -2.04 -3.91
C GLY A 115 -4.61 -0.89 -2.92
N GLY A 116 -4.51 0.32 -3.46
CA GLY A 116 -4.63 1.57 -2.73
C GLY A 116 -5.50 2.57 -3.50
N GLY A 117 -5.98 3.58 -2.80
CA GLY A 117 -6.85 4.63 -3.32
C GLY A 117 -8.13 4.77 -2.50
N ASN A 118 -8.87 5.86 -2.71
CA ASN A 118 -10.16 6.13 -2.04
C ASN A 118 -10.12 5.93 -0.51
N ASP A 119 -9.09 6.47 0.13
CA ASP A 119 -8.86 6.39 1.59
C ASP A 119 -8.72 4.93 2.11
N ASN A 120 -8.36 3.98 1.26
CA ASN A 120 -8.34 2.55 1.56
C ASN A 120 -7.04 1.85 1.16
N LEU A 121 -6.73 0.77 1.88
CA LEU A 121 -5.78 -0.27 1.45
C LEU A 121 -6.51 -1.61 1.32
N LEU A 122 -6.31 -2.28 0.19
CA LEU A 122 -6.86 -3.61 -0.11
C LEU A 122 -5.75 -4.65 -0.01
N ILE A 123 -5.98 -5.70 0.78
CA ILE A 123 -5.03 -6.77 1.05
C ILE A 123 -5.68 -8.12 0.74
N HIS A 124 -4.97 -8.96 -0.03
CA HIS A 124 -5.25 -10.39 -0.21
C HIS A 124 -4.16 -11.21 0.46
N THR A 125 -4.52 -12.03 1.45
CA THR A 125 -3.54 -12.60 2.41
C THR A 125 -2.68 -13.72 1.87
N ASP A 126 -3.03 -14.30 0.74
CA ASP A 126 -2.34 -15.44 0.15
C ASP A 126 -1.47 -15.03 -1.06
N ALA A 127 -1.43 -13.73 -1.36
CA ALA A 127 -0.64 -13.14 -2.45
C ALA A 127 0.86 -13.16 -2.11
N ALA A 128 1.52 -14.31 -2.31
CA ALA A 128 2.91 -14.54 -1.91
C ALA A 128 3.89 -13.52 -2.52
N GLY A 129 3.64 -13.04 -3.75
CA GLY A 129 4.46 -12.02 -4.41
C GLY A 129 4.43 -10.63 -3.77
N TYR A 130 3.50 -10.38 -2.84
CA TYR A 130 3.34 -9.11 -2.12
C TYR A 130 3.69 -9.23 -0.63
N HIS A 131 4.19 -10.38 -0.21
CA HIS A 131 4.60 -10.68 1.16
C HIS A 131 6.10 -10.96 1.23
N GLY A 132 6.56 -11.40 2.40
CA GLY A 132 7.99 -11.60 2.65
C GLY A 132 8.73 -10.26 2.71
N ASP A 133 9.86 -10.19 2.04
CA ASP A 133 10.78 -9.04 2.12
C ASP A 133 10.26 -7.79 1.38
N VAL A 134 9.15 -7.88 0.65
CA VAL A 134 8.56 -6.76 -0.09
C VAL A 134 7.21 -6.29 0.45
N LEU A 135 6.76 -6.82 1.60
CA LEU A 135 5.44 -6.50 2.14
C LEU A 135 5.33 -5.01 2.51
N GLU A 136 6.33 -4.49 3.19
CA GLU A 136 6.37 -3.10 3.63
C GLU A 136 6.38 -2.14 2.44
N GLU A 137 7.17 -2.44 1.41
CA GLU A 137 7.25 -1.66 0.17
C GLU A 137 5.96 -1.76 -0.64
N THR A 138 5.31 -2.93 -0.65
CA THR A 138 4.01 -3.11 -1.30
C THR A 138 2.96 -2.20 -0.64
N LEU A 139 2.86 -2.23 0.69
CA LEU A 139 1.94 -1.35 1.42
C LEU A 139 2.31 0.12 1.30
N PHE A 140 3.60 0.43 1.22
CA PHE A 140 4.08 1.79 0.95
C PHE A 140 3.58 2.28 -0.42
N HIS A 141 3.75 1.50 -1.47
CA HIS A 141 3.27 1.79 -2.83
C HIS A 141 1.76 2.05 -2.83
N GLU A 142 0.98 1.17 -2.23
CA GLU A 142 -0.48 1.32 -2.16
C GLU A 142 -0.91 2.55 -1.34
N ALA A 143 -0.17 2.87 -0.27
CA ALA A 143 -0.42 4.08 0.51
C ALA A 143 -0.05 5.36 -0.27
N CYS A 144 0.92 5.30 -1.18
CA CYS A 144 1.20 6.41 -2.12
C CYS A 144 0.01 6.67 -3.04
N HIS A 145 -0.62 5.62 -3.60
CA HIS A 145 -1.87 5.77 -4.34
C HIS A 145 -2.95 6.47 -3.50
N THR A 146 -3.17 5.97 -2.29
CA THR A 146 -4.20 6.49 -1.38
C THR A 146 -3.97 7.96 -1.02
N SER A 147 -2.73 8.37 -0.79
CA SER A 147 -2.39 9.70 -0.28
C SER A 147 -2.04 10.71 -1.37
N LEU A 148 -1.54 10.28 -2.52
CA LEU A 148 -0.94 11.19 -3.49
C LEU A 148 -1.72 11.30 -4.80
N ASP A 149 -2.35 10.24 -5.30
CA ASP A 149 -2.96 10.25 -6.64
C ASP A 149 -3.90 11.43 -6.85
N SER A 150 -4.83 11.65 -5.93
CA SER A 150 -5.81 12.74 -6.04
C SER A 150 -5.20 14.15 -5.90
N ARG A 151 -3.98 14.26 -5.39
CA ARG A 151 -3.28 15.53 -5.16
C ARG A 151 -2.24 15.85 -6.22
N VAL A 152 -1.67 14.83 -6.83
CA VAL A 152 -0.50 14.96 -7.72
C VAL A 152 -0.90 14.86 -9.18
N TYR A 153 -1.74 13.89 -9.53
CA TYR A 153 -2.19 13.75 -10.92
C TYR A 153 -2.97 14.98 -11.39
N GLY A 154 -2.51 15.58 -12.48
CA GLY A 154 -3.05 16.76 -13.10
C GLY A 154 -2.05 17.36 -14.09
N ASP A 155 -2.37 18.55 -14.62
CA ASP A 155 -1.59 19.20 -15.69
C ASP A 155 -0.11 19.37 -15.32
N SER A 156 0.19 19.71 -14.05
CA SER A 156 1.57 19.90 -13.60
C SER A 156 2.38 18.60 -13.66
N TRP A 157 1.78 17.47 -13.27
CA TRP A 157 2.42 16.15 -13.36
C TRP A 157 2.62 15.72 -14.81
N SER A 158 1.58 15.84 -15.63
CA SER A 158 1.63 15.51 -17.07
C SER A 158 2.66 16.35 -17.82
N ASN A 159 2.79 17.62 -17.47
CA ASN A 159 3.82 18.50 -18.03
C ASN A 159 5.22 18.05 -17.59
N ALA A 160 5.40 17.67 -16.32
CA ALA A 160 6.67 17.15 -15.81
C ALA A 160 7.06 15.85 -16.54
N GLN A 161 6.14 14.91 -16.68
CA GLN A 161 6.37 13.66 -17.45
C GLN A 161 6.81 13.97 -18.90
N THR A 162 6.18 14.95 -19.53
CA THR A 162 6.51 15.35 -20.91
C THR A 162 7.90 15.96 -21.00
N LEU A 163 8.27 16.81 -20.05
CA LEU A 163 9.59 17.47 -20.01
C LEU A 163 10.71 16.49 -19.69
N ASP A 164 10.46 15.59 -18.75
CA ASP A 164 11.40 14.58 -18.31
C ASP A 164 11.61 13.50 -19.36
N ASN A 165 10.52 13.08 -20.01
CA ASN A 165 10.47 12.03 -21.03
C ASN A 165 11.16 10.74 -20.58
N GLN A 166 11.08 10.44 -19.28
CA GLN A 166 11.64 9.28 -18.64
C GLN A 166 10.68 8.76 -17.55
N PHE A 167 10.80 7.49 -17.25
CA PHE A 167 10.05 6.82 -16.19
C PHE A 167 11.01 5.99 -15.35
N ILE A 168 10.70 5.87 -14.07
CA ILE A 168 11.54 5.11 -13.15
C ILE A 168 11.46 3.60 -13.39
N SER A 169 10.31 3.10 -13.86
CA SER A 169 10.07 1.68 -14.11
C SER A 169 9.29 1.46 -15.40
N ASN A 170 9.33 0.23 -15.91
CA ASN A 170 8.44 -0.16 -17.02
C ASN A 170 6.97 -0.04 -16.62
N TYR A 171 6.64 -0.35 -15.35
CA TYR A 171 5.27 -0.27 -14.87
C TYR A 171 4.76 1.18 -14.84
N ALA A 172 5.59 2.13 -14.40
CA ALA A 172 5.28 3.55 -14.48
C ALA A 172 5.08 4.04 -15.92
N ARG A 173 5.95 3.60 -16.85
CA ARG A 173 5.86 3.97 -18.27
C ARG A 173 4.59 3.41 -18.93
N ASP A 174 4.25 2.17 -18.62
CA ASP A 174 3.14 1.47 -19.27
C ASP A 174 1.78 1.95 -18.71
N TYR A 175 1.77 2.54 -17.50
CA TYR A 175 0.59 3.10 -16.83
C TYR A 175 0.85 4.49 -16.22
N PRO A 176 1.25 5.48 -17.03
CA PRO A 176 1.76 6.77 -16.54
C PRO A 176 0.74 7.61 -15.78
N GLU A 177 -0.55 7.43 -16.04
CA GLU A 177 -1.64 8.15 -15.37
C GLU A 177 -2.12 7.47 -14.08
N ARG A 178 -1.49 6.34 -13.71
CA ARG A 178 -1.90 5.56 -12.55
C ARG A 178 -0.74 5.20 -11.63
N GLU A 179 0.40 4.78 -12.19
CA GLU A 179 1.45 4.11 -11.44
C GLU A 179 2.70 4.97 -11.23
N ASP A 180 2.92 5.96 -12.08
CA ASP A 180 4.16 6.74 -12.07
C ASP A 180 4.40 7.49 -10.74
N VAL A 181 3.34 8.01 -10.12
CA VAL A 181 3.44 8.68 -8.82
C VAL A 181 3.83 7.69 -7.73
N ALA A 182 3.17 6.53 -7.66
CA ALA A 182 3.42 5.52 -6.63
C ALA A 182 4.81 4.88 -6.78
N GLU A 183 5.23 4.58 -8.02
CA GLU A 183 6.56 4.05 -8.33
C GLU A 183 7.67 5.06 -7.97
N SER A 184 7.49 6.33 -8.33
CA SER A 184 8.44 7.40 -8.01
C SER A 184 8.50 7.73 -6.52
N CYS A 185 7.37 7.61 -5.82
CA CYS A 185 7.23 7.89 -4.39
C CYS A 185 8.17 7.01 -3.55
N ALA A 186 8.21 5.71 -3.81
CA ALA A 186 9.03 4.77 -3.05
C ALA A 186 10.52 5.10 -3.19
N LEU A 187 10.98 5.35 -4.41
CA LEU A 187 12.39 5.69 -4.65
C LEU A 187 12.75 7.06 -4.07
N TYR A 188 11.88 8.07 -4.23
CA TYR A 188 12.09 9.37 -3.61
C TYR A 188 12.24 9.25 -2.09
N TYR A 189 11.36 8.47 -1.44
CA TYR A 189 11.45 8.24 -0.01
C TYR A 189 12.78 7.58 0.38
N ALA A 190 13.20 6.56 -0.36
CA ALA A 190 14.45 5.86 -0.11
C ALA A 190 15.66 6.80 -0.20
N VAL A 191 15.77 7.57 -1.28
CA VAL A 191 16.88 8.53 -1.48
C VAL A 191 16.90 9.61 -0.41
N LYS A 192 15.73 10.13 -0.04
CA LYS A 192 15.61 11.26 0.88
C LYS A 192 15.74 10.87 2.34
N PHE A 193 15.16 9.74 2.76
CA PHE A 193 14.98 9.38 4.15
C PHE A 193 15.68 8.09 4.56
N ARG A 194 16.07 7.26 3.60
CA ARG A 194 16.74 5.97 3.84
C ARG A 194 17.95 5.77 2.92
N PRO A 195 18.83 6.77 2.78
CA PRO A 195 20.01 6.66 1.91
C PRO A 195 20.99 5.56 2.38
N ASP A 196 20.86 5.11 3.61
CA ASP A 196 21.62 3.99 4.21
C ASP A 196 21.17 2.62 3.69
N ARG A 197 20.01 2.54 3.03
CA ARG A 197 19.40 1.28 2.55
C ARG A 197 19.35 1.13 1.04
N ILE A 198 19.89 2.09 0.32
CA ILE A 198 19.96 2.02 -1.14
C ILE A 198 21.41 2.10 -1.62
N SER A 199 21.70 1.45 -2.75
CA SER A 199 22.99 1.56 -3.38
C SER A 199 23.20 2.94 -4.00
N LYS A 200 24.47 3.33 -4.16
CA LYS A 200 24.80 4.59 -4.87
C LYS A 200 24.30 4.60 -6.31
N SER A 201 24.26 3.43 -6.96
CA SER A 201 23.75 3.31 -8.33
C SER A 201 22.25 3.64 -8.38
N VAL A 202 21.46 3.13 -7.43
CA VAL A 202 20.03 3.45 -7.32
C VAL A 202 19.82 4.92 -6.96
N ALA A 203 20.59 5.46 -6.00
CA ALA A 203 20.47 6.87 -5.61
C ALA A 203 20.75 7.86 -6.75
N ASN A 204 21.52 7.46 -7.76
CA ASN A 204 21.84 8.29 -8.92
C ASN A 204 20.78 8.24 -10.03
N LEU A 205 19.69 7.48 -9.83
CA LEU A 205 18.57 7.40 -10.79
C LEU A 205 17.53 8.53 -10.61
N VAL A 206 17.65 9.33 -9.54
CA VAL A 206 16.71 10.41 -9.16
C VAL A 206 17.42 11.74 -9.09
#